data_6489f7c4eb21b852e56e165c4e930899
#
_entry.id   6489f7c4eb21b852e56e165c4e930899
#
_cell.length_a   1.000
_cell.length_b   1.000
_cell.length_c   1.000
_cell.angle_alpha   90.00
_cell.angle_beta   90.00
_cell.angle_gamma   90.00
#
_symmetry.space_group_name_H-M   'P 1'
#
loop_
_entity.id
_entity.type
_entity.pdbx_description
1 polymer ?
#
loop_
_entity_poly.entity_id
_entity_poly.type
_entity_poly.pdbx_seq_one_letter_code
_entity_poly.pdbx_strand_id
1 'polypeptide(L)'
;MSAHAPADRPPIDPHPLSPYVAWAGNRNRDPILQMFKEIFPKNGKVLELASGAGNHINYFAPHFPSLTFQPSDYNAEVFESIRKKRADVGNKNVADPIKIDLTAADTWPSANDGLYDVVFVVNLFQVAPVSICEGIARVADRVLTKDGVVAIYGPFKVDGRYTTESNAAFDQEILAPKIAEWGLKDVRDLEQAANRHRIGLKGIRDMPANNFLLLFGRA
;
A
#
# COMPACT_ATOMS: atom_id res chain seq x y z
N MET A 1 -29.26 1.43 -3.75
CA MET A 1 -29.16 2.91 -3.60
C MET A 1 -27.78 3.29 -4.13
N SER A 2 -27.71 4.01 -5.24
CA SER A 2 -26.44 4.49 -5.79
C SER A 2 -25.74 5.35 -4.71
N ALA A 3 -24.61 4.90 -4.20
CA ALA A 3 -23.81 5.68 -3.27
C ALA A 3 -23.27 6.90 -4.04
N HIS A 4 -23.90 8.04 -3.88
CA HIS A 4 -23.43 9.29 -4.46
C HIS A 4 -22.00 9.54 -3.97
N ALA A 5 -21.12 9.86 -4.91
CA ALA A 5 -19.76 10.29 -4.55
C ALA A 5 -19.84 11.45 -3.54
N PRO A 6 -18.97 11.48 -2.52
CA PRO A 6 -18.91 12.60 -1.58
C PRO A 6 -18.78 13.92 -2.34
N ALA A 7 -19.52 14.95 -1.90
CA ALA A 7 -19.58 16.26 -2.57
C ALA A 7 -18.23 16.98 -2.66
N ASP A 8 -17.29 16.63 -1.77
CA ASP A 8 -15.94 17.20 -1.68
C ASP A 8 -14.89 16.41 -2.47
N ARG A 9 -15.30 15.36 -3.21
CA ARG A 9 -14.36 14.52 -3.96
C ARG A 9 -13.79 15.25 -5.17
N PRO A 10 -12.46 15.45 -5.26
CA PRO A 10 -11.83 15.96 -6.48
C PRO A 10 -12.06 15.02 -7.68
N PRO A 11 -11.90 15.50 -8.91
CA PRO A 11 -11.85 14.66 -10.08
C PRO A 11 -10.83 13.53 -9.90
N ILE A 12 -11.19 12.30 -10.34
CA ILE A 12 -10.33 11.14 -10.18
C ILE A 12 -9.10 11.28 -11.07
N ASP A 13 -7.98 11.45 -10.41
CA ASP A 13 -6.65 11.49 -11.00
C ASP A 13 -5.73 10.60 -10.14
N PRO A 14 -5.23 9.48 -10.67
CA PRO A 14 -4.36 8.55 -9.94
C PRO A 14 -2.92 9.03 -9.81
N HIS A 15 -2.56 10.17 -10.40
CA HIS A 15 -1.21 10.71 -10.26
C HIS A 15 -0.86 10.88 -8.76
N PRO A 16 0.30 10.39 -8.28
CA PRO A 16 0.63 10.36 -6.85
C PRO A 16 0.57 11.72 -6.13
N LEU A 17 0.80 12.80 -6.87
CA LEU A 17 0.76 14.18 -6.35
C LEU A 17 -0.59 14.88 -6.55
N SER A 18 -1.61 14.18 -7.06
CA SER A 18 -2.90 14.78 -7.36
C SER A 18 -3.71 15.12 -6.10
N PRO A 19 -4.62 16.10 -6.19
CA PRO A 19 -5.58 16.38 -5.13
C PRO A 19 -6.46 15.16 -4.78
N TYR A 20 -6.79 14.30 -5.76
CA TYR A 20 -7.58 13.11 -5.54
C TYR A 20 -6.85 12.09 -4.64
N VAL A 21 -5.57 11.82 -4.91
CA VAL A 21 -4.77 10.89 -4.07
C VAL A 21 -4.60 11.44 -2.66
N ALA A 22 -4.39 12.75 -2.51
CA ALA A 22 -4.33 13.40 -1.20
C ALA A 22 -5.66 13.29 -0.44
N TRP A 23 -6.78 13.54 -1.11
CA TRP A 23 -8.13 13.41 -0.53
C TRP A 23 -8.43 11.97 -0.09
N ALA A 24 -8.14 11.00 -0.95
CA ALA A 24 -8.33 9.58 -0.63
C ALA A 24 -7.47 9.14 0.57
N GLY A 25 -6.21 9.55 0.59
CA GLY A 25 -5.28 9.27 1.67
C GLY A 25 -5.73 9.88 3.01
N ASN A 26 -6.27 11.09 3.00
CA ASN A 26 -6.80 11.71 4.22
C ASN A 26 -8.03 10.98 4.79
N ARG A 27 -8.83 10.35 3.95
CA ARG A 27 -10.04 9.62 4.39
C ARG A 27 -9.75 8.25 4.97
N ASN A 28 -8.70 7.57 4.50
CA ASN A 28 -8.41 6.19 4.90
C ASN A 28 -7.32 6.07 5.98
N ARG A 29 -6.52 7.11 6.21
CA ARG A 29 -5.36 7.04 7.12
C ARG A 29 -5.73 6.72 8.56
N ASP A 30 -6.83 7.27 9.10
CA ASP A 30 -7.25 7.02 10.49
C ASP A 30 -7.69 5.57 10.72
N PRO A 31 -8.59 4.99 9.89
CA PRO A 31 -8.91 3.56 9.99
C PRO A 31 -7.68 2.66 9.84
N ILE A 32 -6.78 2.96 8.90
CA ILE A 32 -5.54 2.18 8.71
C ILE A 32 -4.65 2.28 9.95
N LEU A 33 -4.49 3.48 10.52
CA LEU A 33 -3.71 3.68 11.74
C LEU A 33 -4.23 2.83 12.92
N GLN A 34 -5.55 2.73 13.09
CA GLN A 34 -6.10 1.89 14.17
C GLN A 34 -5.68 0.43 13.98
N MET A 35 -5.76 -0.10 12.76
CA MET A 35 -5.30 -1.46 12.47
C MET A 35 -3.79 -1.62 12.67
N PHE A 36 -3.00 -0.63 12.28
CA PHE A 36 -1.54 -0.67 12.46
C PHE A 36 -1.12 -0.66 13.94
N LYS A 37 -1.88 -0.02 14.83
CA LYS A 37 -1.66 -0.10 16.28
C LYS A 37 -1.81 -1.51 16.84
N GLU A 38 -2.60 -2.37 16.18
CA GLU A 38 -2.80 -3.76 16.59
C GLU A 38 -1.72 -4.70 16.04
N ILE A 39 -1.17 -4.40 14.84
CA ILE A 39 -0.31 -5.33 14.10
C ILE A 39 1.17 -4.93 14.08
N PHE A 40 1.50 -3.65 14.26
CA PHE A 40 2.90 -3.22 14.24
C PHE A 40 3.62 -3.65 15.52
N PRO A 41 4.90 -4.05 15.41
CA PRO A 41 5.72 -4.38 16.59
C PRO A 41 6.04 -3.11 17.38
N LYS A 42 6.51 -3.30 18.61
CA LYS A 42 6.90 -2.16 19.49
C LYS A 42 8.14 -1.42 18.99
N ASN A 43 9.05 -2.11 18.30
CA ASN A 43 10.27 -1.56 17.70
C ASN A 43 10.60 -2.33 16.43
N GLY A 44 11.47 -1.79 15.59
CA GLY A 44 11.88 -2.42 14.33
C GLY A 44 11.83 -1.48 13.13
N LYS A 45 11.73 -2.07 11.93
CA LYS A 45 11.75 -1.35 10.66
C LYS A 45 10.48 -1.60 9.85
N VAL A 46 9.96 -0.55 9.26
CA VAL A 46 8.77 -0.56 8.41
C VAL A 46 9.13 -0.06 7.02
N LEU A 47 8.77 -0.81 5.99
CA LEU A 47 8.92 -0.42 4.59
C LEU A 47 7.54 -0.08 4.01
N GLU A 48 7.37 1.11 3.47
CA GLU A 48 6.22 1.44 2.62
C GLU A 48 6.61 1.29 1.15
N LEU A 49 5.87 0.47 0.43
CA LEU A 49 5.98 0.33 -1.01
C LEU A 49 4.99 1.28 -1.69
N ALA A 50 5.43 1.92 -2.78
CA ALA A 50 4.63 2.90 -3.53
C ALA A 50 4.09 4.03 -2.62
N SER A 51 4.98 4.71 -1.93
CA SER A 51 4.64 5.76 -0.95
C SER A 51 3.96 6.99 -1.56
N GLY A 52 4.04 7.15 -2.87
CA GLY A 52 3.49 8.30 -3.58
C GLY A 52 3.97 9.62 -2.97
N ALA A 53 3.05 10.50 -2.68
CA ALA A 53 3.38 11.80 -2.05
C ALA A 53 3.84 11.70 -0.58
N GLY A 54 3.92 10.51 0.01
CA GLY A 54 4.31 10.30 1.42
C GLY A 54 3.21 10.65 2.43
N ASN A 55 1.94 10.60 2.01
CA ASN A 55 0.82 10.96 2.88
C ASN A 55 0.69 10.01 4.07
N HIS A 56 0.76 8.69 3.83
CA HIS A 56 0.55 7.66 4.84
C HIS A 56 1.75 7.54 5.77
N ILE A 57 2.95 7.35 5.23
CA ILE A 57 4.14 7.14 6.05
C ILE A 57 4.42 8.31 7.00
N ASN A 58 4.25 9.56 6.53
CA ASN A 58 4.46 10.73 7.37
C ASN A 58 3.33 10.95 8.38
N TYR A 59 2.14 10.41 8.10
CA TYR A 59 1.04 10.41 9.07
C TYR A 59 1.21 9.33 10.14
N PHE A 60 1.70 8.14 9.78
CA PHE A 60 1.81 7.03 10.73
C PHE A 60 3.04 7.13 11.63
N ALA A 61 4.18 7.59 11.11
CA ALA A 61 5.44 7.56 11.82
C ALA A 61 5.43 8.22 13.23
N PRO A 62 4.76 9.37 13.47
CA PRO A 62 4.70 9.95 14.81
C PRO A 62 3.97 9.09 15.85
N HIS A 63 3.10 8.19 15.41
CA HIS A 63 2.36 7.28 16.30
C HIS A 63 3.18 6.05 16.74
N PHE A 64 4.34 5.84 16.11
CA PHE A 64 5.23 4.70 16.37
C PHE A 64 6.69 5.19 16.51
N PRO A 65 7.02 5.96 17.56
CA PRO A 65 8.32 6.63 17.68
C PRO A 65 9.52 5.69 17.80
N SER A 66 9.28 4.42 18.16
CA SER A 66 10.33 3.39 18.27
C SER A 66 10.51 2.57 16.98
N LEU A 67 9.73 2.84 15.94
CA LEU A 67 9.90 2.23 14.62
C LEU A 67 10.66 3.18 13.70
N THR A 68 11.47 2.61 12.80
CA THR A 68 12.08 3.35 11.69
C THR A 68 11.29 3.07 10.42
N PHE A 69 10.86 4.12 9.74
CA PHE A 69 10.05 4.04 8.53
C PHE A 69 10.89 4.33 7.29
N GLN A 70 10.85 3.44 6.32
CA GLN A 70 11.51 3.58 5.02
C GLN A 70 10.45 3.78 3.94
N PRO A 71 10.28 4.99 3.39
CA PRO A 71 9.44 5.22 2.21
C PRO A 71 10.13 4.71 0.96
N SER A 72 9.36 4.23 -0.01
CA SER A 72 9.86 3.87 -1.33
C SER A 72 8.84 4.11 -2.43
N ASP A 73 9.33 4.44 -3.63
CA ASP A 73 8.51 4.55 -4.83
C ASP A 73 9.36 4.25 -6.08
N TYR A 74 8.71 3.84 -7.17
CA TYR A 74 9.41 3.68 -8.45
C TYR A 74 9.69 5.04 -9.12
N ASN A 75 8.83 6.03 -8.86
CA ASN A 75 8.93 7.38 -9.41
C ASN A 75 9.66 8.30 -8.44
N ALA A 76 10.91 8.64 -8.75
CA ALA A 76 11.72 9.54 -7.92
C ALA A 76 11.19 10.99 -7.84
N GLU A 77 10.28 11.40 -8.71
CA GLU A 77 9.67 12.74 -8.68
C GLU A 77 8.86 12.99 -7.39
N VAL A 78 8.35 11.91 -6.75
CA VAL A 78 7.61 12.04 -5.50
C VAL A 78 8.51 12.23 -4.27
N PHE A 79 9.81 12.00 -4.37
CA PHE A 79 10.74 12.01 -3.23
C PHE A 79 10.82 13.37 -2.54
N GLU A 80 10.76 14.44 -3.30
CA GLU A 80 10.75 15.79 -2.74
C GLU A 80 9.49 16.03 -1.89
N SER A 81 8.32 15.57 -2.35
CA SER A 81 7.08 15.63 -1.58
C SER A 81 7.17 14.84 -0.27
N ILE A 82 7.79 13.64 -0.31
CA ILE A 82 8.00 12.81 0.90
C ILE A 82 8.89 13.56 1.90
N ARG A 83 10.01 14.12 1.45
CA ARG A 83 10.94 14.88 2.30
C ARG A 83 10.30 16.13 2.89
N LYS A 84 9.56 16.88 2.06
CA LYS A 84 8.84 18.06 2.50
C LYS A 84 7.85 17.74 3.61
N LYS A 85 6.98 16.74 3.41
CA LYS A 85 6.01 16.31 4.44
C LYS A 85 6.70 15.81 5.72
N ARG A 86 7.81 15.07 5.59
CA ARG A 86 8.63 14.67 6.74
C ARG A 86 9.10 15.87 7.55
N ALA A 87 9.59 16.90 6.86
CA ALA A 87 10.06 18.14 7.49
C ALA A 87 8.92 18.94 8.12
N ASP A 88 7.79 19.07 7.42
CA ASP A 88 6.61 19.81 7.89
C ASP A 88 6.04 19.22 9.20
N VAL A 89 6.09 17.90 9.36
CA VAL A 89 5.64 17.19 10.57
C VAL A 89 6.76 17.04 11.62
N GLY A 90 8.00 17.24 11.24
CA GLY A 90 9.17 17.07 12.11
C GLY A 90 9.49 15.60 12.42
N ASN A 91 9.15 14.66 11.52
CA ASN A 91 9.40 13.23 11.70
C ASN A 91 10.89 12.92 11.70
N LYS A 92 11.38 12.37 12.81
CA LYS A 92 12.79 11.96 12.96
C LYS A 92 13.03 10.48 12.64
N ASN A 93 11.98 9.70 12.60
CA ASN A 93 12.00 8.26 12.37
C ASN A 93 11.58 7.83 10.97
N VAL A 94 11.47 8.76 10.02
CA VAL A 94 11.29 8.50 8.59
C VAL A 94 12.61 8.72 7.87
N ALA A 95 13.12 7.68 7.20
CA ALA A 95 14.35 7.73 6.42
C ALA A 95 14.15 8.49 5.10
N ASP A 96 15.24 8.75 4.39
CA ASP A 96 15.16 9.26 3.02
C ASP A 96 14.53 8.22 2.10
N PRO A 97 13.67 8.65 1.14
CA PRO A 97 13.01 7.72 0.24
C PRO A 97 14.02 6.99 -0.67
N ILE A 98 13.75 5.72 -0.95
CA ILE A 98 14.53 4.91 -1.86
C ILE A 98 13.72 4.52 -3.09
N LYS A 99 14.41 4.29 -4.21
CA LYS A 99 13.76 3.81 -5.42
C LYS A 99 13.53 2.30 -5.31
N ILE A 100 12.26 1.88 -5.41
CA ILE A 100 11.87 0.48 -5.58
C ILE A 100 10.85 0.42 -6.73
N ASP A 101 11.26 -0.22 -7.82
CA ASP A 101 10.37 -0.60 -8.90
C ASP A 101 10.02 -2.09 -8.73
N LEU A 102 8.76 -2.38 -8.44
CA LEU A 102 8.30 -3.75 -8.19
C LEU A 102 8.40 -4.67 -9.41
N THR A 103 8.66 -4.12 -10.59
CA THR A 103 8.91 -4.86 -11.83
C THR A 103 10.40 -5.06 -12.13
N ALA A 104 11.30 -4.34 -11.43
CA ALA A 104 12.75 -4.31 -11.70
C ALA A 104 13.56 -4.77 -10.47
N ALA A 105 13.95 -6.04 -10.47
CA ALA A 105 14.55 -6.71 -9.29
C ALA A 105 15.93 -6.14 -8.85
N ASP A 106 16.60 -5.40 -9.72
CA ASP A 106 17.86 -4.70 -9.42
C ASP A 106 17.66 -3.46 -8.52
N THR A 107 16.43 -2.96 -8.44
CA THR A 107 16.07 -1.83 -7.55
C THR A 107 15.66 -2.28 -6.15
N TRP A 108 15.46 -3.58 -5.92
CA TRP A 108 14.92 -4.06 -4.66
C TRP A 108 15.99 -4.10 -3.56
N PRO A 109 15.61 -3.73 -2.32
CA PRO A 109 16.53 -3.86 -1.20
C PRO A 109 16.94 -5.31 -1.00
N SER A 110 18.14 -5.51 -0.48
CA SER A 110 18.67 -6.83 -0.15
C SER A 110 18.55 -7.10 1.36
N ALA A 111 18.68 -8.37 1.77
CA ALA A 111 18.77 -8.71 3.18
C ALA A 111 19.99 -8.06 3.86
N ASN A 112 21.04 -7.71 3.10
CA ASN A 112 22.23 -7.00 3.63
C ASN A 112 21.92 -5.55 4.01
N ASP A 113 20.88 -4.93 3.43
CA ASP A 113 20.41 -3.59 3.77
C ASP A 113 19.58 -3.58 5.07
N GLY A 114 19.38 -4.76 5.66
CA GLY A 114 18.59 -5.02 6.85
C GLY A 114 17.16 -5.49 6.52
N LEU A 115 16.60 -6.23 7.46
CA LEU A 115 15.25 -6.77 7.33
C LEU A 115 14.22 -5.80 7.87
N TYR A 116 12.97 -5.94 7.39
CA TYR A 116 11.81 -5.19 7.82
C TYR A 116 10.83 -6.09 8.58
N ASP A 117 10.30 -5.57 9.67
CA ASP A 117 9.27 -6.24 10.46
C ASP A 117 7.89 -6.06 9.86
N VAL A 118 7.72 -4.96 9.13
CA VAL A 118 6.49 -4.68 8.38
C VAL A 118 6.85 -4.17 6.99
N VAL A 119 6.16 -4.71 5.99
CA VAL A 119 6.08 -4.16 4.63
C VAL A 119 4.63 -3.78 4.41
N PHE A 120 4.32 -2.53 4.06
CA PHE A 120 2.95 -2.18 3.76
C PHE A 120 2.80 -1.43 2.44
N VAL A 121 1.60 -1.50 1.88
CA VAL A 121 1.23 -0.78 0.67
C VAL A 121 -0.23 -0.34 0.74
N VAL A 122 -0.53 0.87 0.29
CA VAL A 122 -1.87 1.46 0.33
C VAL A 122 -2.30 1.90 -1.06
N ASN A 123 -3.44 1.40 -1.54
CA ASN A 123 -4.10 1.84 -2.78
C ASN A 123 -3.24 1.78 -4.05
N LEU A 124 -2.39 0.75 -4.19
CA LEU A 124 -1.58 0.54 -5.39
C LEU A 124 -2.29 -0.31 -6.45
N PHE A 125 -2.95 -1.38 -6.02
CA PHE A 125 -3.35 -2.47 -6.92
C PHE A 125 -4.34 -2.05 -8.00
N GLN A 126 -5.25 -1.14 -7.71
CA GLN A 126 -6.27 -0.69 -8.67
C GLN A 126 -5.69 0.16 -9.82
N VAL A 127 -4.47 0.68 -9.67
CA VAL A 127 -3.79 1.52 -10.66
C VAL A 127 -2.46 0.91 -11.15
N ALA A 128 -2.33 -0.40 -11.06
CA ALA A 128 -1.13 -1.13 -11.44
C ALA A 128 -1.48 -2.43 -12.16
N PRO A 129 -0.59 -3.02 -12.97
CA PRO A 129 -0.81 -4.32 -13.60
C PRO A 129 -0.82 -5.45 -12.55
N VAL A 130 -1.46 -6.58 -12.89
CA VAL A 130 -1.53 -7.75 -11.99
C VAL A 130 -0.15 -8.31 -11.63
N SER A 131 0.86 -8.12 -12.49
CA SER A 131 2.25 -8.54 -12.23
C SER A 131 2.86 -7.91 -10.99
N ILE A 132 2.29 -6.81 -10.48
CA ILE A 132 2.73 -6.18 -9.24
C ILE A 132 2.59 -7.11 -8.02
N CYS A 133 1.64 -8.05 -8.06
CA CYS A 133 1.46 -9.06 -7.00
C CYS A 133 2.73 -9.89 -6.82
N GLU A 134 3.33 -10.31 -7.93
CA GLU A 134 4.60 -11.04 -7.95
C GLU A 134 5.75 -10.19 -7.37
N GLY A 135 5.86 -8.93 -7.79
CA GLY A 135 6.88 -8.01 -7.31
C GLY A 135 6.84 -7.82 -5.80
N ILE A 136 5.64 -7.59 -5.24
CA ILE A 136 5.48 -7.43 -3.79
C ILE A 136 5.84 -8.72 -3.03
N ALA A 137 5.38 -9.88 -3.52
CA ALA A 137 5.69 -11.16 -2.89
C ALA A 137 7.20 -11.44 -2.85
N ARG A 138 7.90 -11.16 -3.94
CA ARG A 138 9.36 -11.34 -4.04
C ARG A 138 10.14 -10.34 -3.20
N VAL A 139 9.72 -9.08 -3.15
CA VAL A 139 10.32 -8.09 -2.23
C VAL A 139 10.13 -8.55 -0.80
N ALA A 140 8.92 -8.94 -0.41
CA ALA A 140 8.62 -9.43 0.93
C ALA A 140 9.47 -10.67 1.30
N ASP A 141 9.56 -11.66 0.42
CA ASP A 141 10.41 -12.84 0.67
C ASP A 141 11.88 -12.48 0.88
N ARG A 142 12.37 -11.44 0.19
CA ARG A 142 13.75 -10.99 0.29
C ARG A 142 14.08 -10.26 1.59
N VAL A 143 13.15 -9.40 2.07
CA VAL A 143 13.46 -8.43 3.13
C VAL A 143 12.64 -8.55 4.41
N LEU A 144 11.60 -9.41 4.44
CA LEU A 144 10.76 -9.56 5.61
C LEU A 144 11.46 -10.39 6.69
N THR A 145 11.40 -9.96 7.95
CA THR A 145 11.84 -10.77 9.09
C THR A 145 11.03 -12.06 9.21
N LYS A 146 11.48 -13.00 10.04
CA LYS A 146 10.80 -14.30 10.21
C LYS A 146 9.35 -14.14 10.65
N ASP A 147 9.10 -13.24 11.60
CA ASP A 147 7.78 -12.97 12.17
C ASP A 147 7.13 -11.70 11.60
N GLY A 148 7.70 -11.20 10.49
CA GLY A 148 7.25 -9.96 9.86
C GLY A 148 5.92 -10.11 9.13
N VAL A 149 5.27 -8.96 8.92
CA VAL A 149 3.94 -8.86 8.31
C VAL A 149 3.99 -8.02 7.04
N VAL A 150 3.29 -8.49 6.00
CA VAL A 150 2.95 -7.68 4.83
C VAL A 150 1.50 -7.23 4.97
N ALA A 151 1.26 -5.92 4.97
CA ALA A 151 -0.06 -5.32 5.12
C ALA A 151 -0.46 -4.58 3.84
N ILE A 152 -1.52 -5.04 3.17
CA ILE A 152 -1.96 -4.51 1.88
C ILE A 152 -3.36 -3.95 2.03
N TYR A 153 -3.50 -2.64 1.84
CA TYR A 153 -4.79 -1.95 1.93
C TYR A 153 -5.28 -1.53 0.55
N GLY A 154 -6.56 -1.76 0.29
CA GLY A 154 -7.23 -1.30 -0.93
C GLY A 154 -8.56 -1.99 -1.18
N PRO A 155 -9.23 -1.64 -2.29
CA PRO A 155 -10.40 -2.36 -2.77
C PRO A 155 -9.97 -3.59 -3.57
N PHE A 156 -10.61 -4.74 -3.33
CA PHE A 156 -10.33 -5.99 -4.02
C PHE A 156 -11.62 -6.70 -4.45
N LYS A 157 -11.49 -7.58 -5.44
CA LYS A 157 -12.44 -8.64 -5.71
C LYS A 157 -12.16 -9.81 -4.77
N VAL A 158 -13.20 -10.56 -4.45
CA VAL A 158 -13.09 -11.82 -3.69
C VAL A 158 -13.74 -12.93 -4.52
N ASP A 159 -13.00 -13.98 -4.78
CA ASP A 159 -13.45 -15.11 -5.61
C ASP A 159 -14.02 -14.71 -6.99
N GLY A 160 -13.36 -13.76 -7.65
CA GLY A 160 -13.71 -13.26 -8.96
C GLY A 160 -14.92 -12.31 -8.96
N ARG A 161 -15.45 -11.94 -7.79
CA ARG A 161 -16.66 -11.11 -7.66
C ARG A 161 -16.35 -9.77 -7.02
N TYR A 162 -17.07 -8.75 -7.46
CA TYR A 162 -17.11 -7.48 -6.74
C TYR A 162 -17.84 -7.66 -5.42
N THR A 163 -17.31 -7.08 -4.37
CA THR A 163 -17.90 -7.15 -3.03
C THR A 163 -19.08 -6.21 -2.84
N THR A 164 -19.17 -5.19 -3.68
CA THR A 164 -20.27 -4.22 -3.70
C THR A 164 -20.51 -3.67 -5.11
N GLU A 165 -21.71 -3.15 -5.36
CA GLU A 165 -22.04 -2.42 -6.61
C GLU A 165 -21.14 -1.18 -6.79
N SER A 166 -20.80 -0.51 -5.69
CA SER A 166 -19.89 0.65 -5.71
C SER A 166 -18.49 0.28 -6.20
N ASN A 167 -17.96 -0.89 -5.79
CA ASN A 167 -16.67 -1.37 -6.28
C ASN A 167 -16.75 -1.78 -7.77
N ALA A 168 -17.86 -2.37 -8.19
CA ALA A 168 -18.08 -2.69 -9.61
C ALA A 168 -18.10 -1.43 -10.48
N ALA A 169 -18.85 -0.40 -10.08
CA ALA A 169 -18.91 0.88 -10.78
C ALA A 169 -17.55 1.58 -10.81
N PHE A 170 -16.83 1.58 -9.69
CA PHE A 170 -15.49 2.15 -9.61
C PHE A 170 -14.51 1.47 -10.57
N ASP A 171 -14.54 0.16 -10.64
CA ASP A 171 -13.68 -0.63 -11.53
C ASP A 171 -14.03 -0.42 -13.01
N GLN A 172 -15.31 -0.59 -13.37
CA GLN A 172 -15.76 -0.63 -14.74
C GLN A 172 -15.89 0.76 -15.38
N GLU A 173 -16.32 1.76 -14.63
CA GLU A 173 -16.62 3.10 -15.17
C GLU A 173 -15.43 4.06 -15.02
N ILE A 174 -14.55 3.83 -14.05
CA ILE A 174 -13.53 4.81 -13.68
C ILE A 174 -12.11 4.31 -13.94
N LEU A 175 -11.78 3.07 -13.57
CA LEU A 175 -10.43 2.54 -13.69
C LEU A 175 -10.17 1.93 -15.07
N ALA A 176 -10.92 0.91 -15.45
CA ALA A 176 -10.70 0.16 -16.67
C ALA A 176 -10.69 1.01 -17.95
N PRO A 177 -11.53 2.04 -18.11
CA PRO A 177 -11.51 2.89 -19.30
C PRO A 177 -10.27 3.77 -19.43
N LYS A 178 -9.48 3.96 -18.35
CA LYS A 178 -8.29 4.82 -18.38
C LYS A 178 -7.06 4.09 -18.91
N ILE A 179 -6.77 2.93 -18.37
CA ILE A 179 -5.64 2.09 -18.78
C ILE A 179 -6.08 0.63 -18.66
N ALA A 180 -5.85 -0.17 -19.70
CA ALA A 180 -6.32 -1.55 -19.79
C ALA A 180 -5.84 -2.47 -18.64
N GLU A 181 -4.68 -2.16 -18.05
CA GLU A 181 -4.09 -2.92 -16.94
C GLU A 181 -4.60 -2.50 -15.55
N TRP A 182 -5.33 -1.38 -15.49
CA TRP A 182 -5.95 -0.92 -14.25
C TRP A 182 -7.21 -1.71 -13.95
N GLY A 183 -7.63 -1.66 -12.71
CA GLY A 183 -8.83 -2.35 -12.23
C GLY A 183 -8.57 -3.09 -10.92
N LEU A 184 -9.65 -3.45 -10.25
CA LEU A 184 -9.59 -4.18 -9.00
C LEU A 184 -9.02 -5.59 -9.24
N LYS A 185 -7.96 -5.92 -8.51
CA LYS A 185 -7.38 -7.27 -8.49
C LYS A 185 -8.18 -8.17 -7.55
N ASP A 186 -8.09 -9.47 -7.78
CA ASP A 186 -8.67 -10.45 -6.86
C ASP A 186 -7.68 -10.76 -5.73
N VAL A 187 -8.19 -11.03 -4.53
CA VAL A 187 -7.35 -11.48 -3.40
C VAL A 187 -6.56 -12.72 -3.77
N ARG A 188 -7.14 -13.62 -4.60
CA ARG A 188 -6.47 -14.83 -5.08
C ARG A 188 -5.22 -14.56 -5.94
N ASP A 189 -5.19 -13.45 -6.68
CA ASP A 189 -4.01 -13.08 -7.49
C ASP A 189 -2.81 -12.83 -6.58
N LEU A 190 -3.03 -12.12 -5.45
CA LEU A 190 -2.00 -11.87 -4.46
C LEU A 190 -1.61 -13.15 -3.70
N GLU A 191 -2.60 -13.95 -3.30
CA GLU A 191 -2.35 -15.19 -2.57
C GLU A 191 -1.55 -16.18 -3.41
N GLN A 192 -1.88 -16.34 -4.68
CA GLN A 192 -1.13 -17.20 -5.60
C GLN A 192 0.31 -16.71 -5.81
N ALA A 193 0.51 -15.39 -5.96
CA ALA A 193 1.83 -14.81 -6.07
C ALA A 193 2.63 -15.03 -4.77
N ALA A 194 2.04 -14.74 -3.62
CA ALA A 194 2.65 -14.89 -2.30
C ALA A 194 3.09 -16.35 -2.02
N ASN A 195 2.21 -17.31 -2.31
CA ASN A 195 2.49 -18.74 -2.08
C ASN A 195 3.68 -19.25 -2.89
N ARG A 196 3.98 -18.66 -4.07
CA ARG A 196 5.18 -19.00 -4.83
C ARG A 196 6.48 -18.56 -4.17
N HIS A 197 6.40 -17.62 -3.21
CA HIS A 197 7.54 -16.97 -2.55
C HIS A 197 7.56 -17.14 -1.04
N ARG A 198 7.04 -18.24 -0.53
CA ARG A 198 7.05 -18.56 0.92
C ARG A 198 6.37 -17.47 1.78
N ILE A 199 5.42 -16.75 1.20
CA ILE A 199 4.59 -15.76 1.86
C ILE A 199 3.15 -16.26 1.75
N GLY A 200 2.44 -16.38 2.87
CA GLY A 200 1.07 -16.88 2.92
C GLY A 200 0.10 -15.86 3.49
N LEU A 201 -1.15 -15.90 3.01
CA LEU A 201 -2.23 -15.10 3.56
C LEU A 201 -2.53 -15.55 5.01
N LYS A 202 -2.51 -14.61 5.95
CA LYS A 202 -2.75 -14.83 7.38
C LYS A 202 -4.12 -14.31 7.82
N GLY A 203 -4.68 -13.37 7.09
CA GLY A 203 -6.01 -12.85 7.40
C GLY A 203 -6.45 -11.70 6.50
N ILE A 204 -7.75 -11.49 6.50
CA ILE A 204 -8.42 -10.39 5.81
C ILE A 204 -9.21 -9.61 6.85
N ARG A 205 -9.14 -8.30 6.83
CA ARG A 205 -9.92 -7.40 7.69
C ARG A 205 -10.76 -6.48 6.81
N ASP A 206 -12.05 -6.43 7.09
CA ASP A 206 -12.95 -5.46 6.47
C ASP A 206 -12.58 -4.05 6.92
N MET A 207 -12.55 -3.13 5.97
CA MET A 207 -12.20 -1.73 6.20
C MET A 207 -13.31 -0.81 5.67
N PRO A 208 -13.43 0.41 6.19
CA PRO A 208 -14.42 1.37 5.70
C PRO A 208 -14.34 1.59 4.18
N ALA A 209 -15.47 1.99 3.60
CA ALA A 209 -15.62 2.30 2.17
C ALA A 209 -15.29 1.12 1.25
N ASN A 210 -15.68 -0.09 1.65
CA ASN A 210 -15.56 -1.33 0.87
C ASN A 210 -14.11 -1.70 0.51
N ASN A 211 -13.17 -1.33 1.38
CA ASN A 211 -11.79 -1.74 1.29
C ASN A 211 -11.51 -2.94 2.20
N PHE A 212 -10.34 -3.51 2.01
CA PHE A 212 -9.79 -4.56 2.87
C PHE A 212 -8.37 -4.21 3.33
N LEU A 213 -7.99 -4.74 4.48
CA LEU A 213 -6.60 -4.89 4.88
C LEU A 213 -6.25 -6.38 4.83
N LEU A 214 -5.43 -6.75 3.86
CA LEU A 214 -4.93 -8.10 3.69
C LEU A 214 -3.62 -8.25 4.44
N LEU A 215 -3.50 -9.27 5.27
CA LEU A 215 -2.30 -9.56 6.06
C LEU A 215 -1.64 -10.83 5.55
N PHE A 216 -0.37 -10.70 5.17
CA PHE A 216 0.46 -11.83 4.78
C PHE A 216 1.67 -11.92 5.72
N GLY A 217 2.30 -13.08 5.74
CA GLY A 217 3.51 -13.34 6.51
C GLY A 217 4.22 -14.56 5.96
N ARG A 218 5.38 -14.91 6.51
CA ARG A 218 6.09 -16.12 6.09
C ARG A 218 5.22 -17.36 6.27
N ALA A 219 5.23 -18.26 5.26
CA ALA A 219 4.50 -19.51 5.26
C ALA A 219 5.17 -20.54 6.17
#